data_6252db3521de3da6e43c6b25a186f694
#
_entry.id   6252db3521de3da6e43c6b25a186f694
#
_cell.length_a   1.000
_cell.length_b   1.000
_cell.length_c   1.000
_cell.angle_alpha   90.00
_cell.angle_beta   90.00
_cell.angle_gamma   90.00
#
_symmetry.space_group_name_H-M   'P 1'
#
loop_
_entity.id
_entity.type
_entity.pdbx_description
1 polymer ?
#
loop_
_entity_poly.entity_id
_entity_poly.type
_entity_poly.pdbx_seq_one_letter_code
_entity_poly.pdbx_strand_id
1 'polypeptide(L)'
;ALIAYNFMLYIGLRSSHHLFYSIYLLSFLITNAAYTGHGYQWLWPESPQWQSWSNPVLMLTYSVSGLVFAIHFLNIKLSFPRIYRMIIGSCMIFGALLLLAILTASHEAALLISFTFVFFFSSFMIVLGVIALQAGNKFAKYFLLASISAVCGAAITAAAVWGFIPFNLFTYRAVDIGMMADAILLALALAERLNISQQEKLLAEKMAGIDSLTNLNNRRSFYKFVKPIWAMGLRNKSSTSVIMMDIDNFKLFNDNYGHALGDRVLVQLAETLQKEARTGDILARWGGEEFIIFLPETQLADAMTLADRLRKKIAAIQLTTANKKKISFTSSFGVAQTSDGNISLDELISQADQQLYYAKKRGRNCVCSELSC
;
A
#
# COMPACT_ATOMS: atom_id res chain seq x y z
N ALA A 1 14.91 -21.55 -6.42
CA ALA A 1 14.82 -20.55 -5.34
C ALA A 1 13.82 -19.43 -5.69
N LEU A 2 14.02 -18.61 -6.77
CA LEU A 2 13.16 -17.47 -7.13
C LEU A 2 11.69 -17.82 -7.34
N ILE A 3 11.39 -18.94 -7.98
CA ILE A 3 10.00 -19.41 -8.20
C ILE A 3 9.30 -19.63 -6.85
N ALA A 4 9.91 -20.41 -5.96
CA ALA A 4 9.33 -20.71 -4.65
C ALA A 4 9.18 -19.43 -3.80
N TYR A 5 10.18 -18.55 -3.79
CA TYR A 5 10.14 -17.29 -3.07
C TYR A 5 8.98 -16.40 -3.53
N ASN A 6 8.82 -16.18 -4.84
CA ASN A 6 7.73 -15.37 -5.36
C ASN A 6 6.36 -16.01 -5.17
N PHE A 7 6.28 -17.34 -5.25
CA PHE A 7 5.04 -18.06 -4.96
C PHE A 7 4.63 -17.92 -3.48
N MET A 8 5.58 -17.96 -2.53
CA MET A 8 5.32 -17.69 -1.12
C MET A 8 4.88 -16.23 -0.89
N LEU A 9 5.49 -15.26 -1.59
CA LEU A 9 5.05 -13.87 -1.54
C LEU A 9 3.61 -13.70 -2.08
N TYR A 10 3.25 -14.44 -3.12
CA TYR A 10 1.86 -14.46 -3.61
C TYR A 10 0.89 -14.95 -2.52
N ILE A 11 1.21 -16.06 -1.82
CA ILE A 11 0.36 -16.58 -0.74
C ILE A 11 0.19 -15.56 0.39
N GLY A 12 1.28 -14.90 0.80
CA GLY A 12 1.28 -13.94 1.91
C GLY A 12 0.62 -12.59 1.57
N LEU A 13 0.92 -12.06 0.38
CA LEU A 13 0.51 -10.71 -0.03
C LEU A 13 -0.71 -10.70 -0.97
N ARG A 14 -1.11 -11.86 -1.51
CA ARG A 14 -2.15 -12.03 -2.54
C ARG A 14 -1.94 -11.14 -3.78
N SER A 15 -0.68 -10.81 -4.07
CA SER A 15 -0.31 -9.97 -5.20
C SER A 15 -0.17 -10.79 -6.48
N SER A 16 -1.04 -10.56 -7.46
CA SER A 16 -1.04 -11.27 -8.75
C SER A 16 0.27 -11.15 -9.54
N HIS A 17 1.05 -10.07 -9.33
CA HIS A 17 2.34 -9.88 -9.99
C HIS A 17 3.34 -10.99 -9.65
N HIS A 18 3.41 -11.40 -8.37
CA HIS A 18 4.30 -12.48 -7.92
C HIS A 18 3.85 -13.85 -8.46
N LEU A 19 2.54 -14.08 -8.57
CA LEU A 19 2.01 -15.32 -9.17
C LEU A 19 2.39 -15.44 -10.65
N PHE A 20 2.10 -14.43 -11.46
CA PHE A 20 2.40 -14.46 -12.88
C PHE A 20 3.90 -14.51 -13.16
N TYR A 21 4.72 -13.88 -12.33
CA TYR A 21 6.16 -13.99 -12.41
C TYR A 21 6.64 -15.43 -12.09
N SER A 22 6.10 -16.08 -11.07
CA SER A 22 6.42 -17.48 -10.76
C SER A 22 6.04 -18.44 -11.89
N ILE A 23 4.86 -18.23 -12.52
CA ILE A 23 4.41 -19.01 -13.66
C ILE A 23 5.35 -18.80 -14.87
N TYR A 24 5.76 -17.56 -15.14
CA TYR A 24 6.71 -17.24 -16.21
C TYR A 24 8.06 -17.95 -16.02
N LEU A 25 8.64 -17.88 -14.83
CA LEU A 25 9.90 -18.56 -14.53
C LEU A 25 9.78 -20.08 -14.56
N LEU A 26 8.67 -20.64 -14.07
CA LEU A 26 8.42 -22.08 -14.10
C LEU A 26 8.27 -22.60 -15.53
N SER A 27 7.51 -21.88 -16.37
CA SER A 27 7.34 -22.25 -17.77
C SER A 27 8.65 -22.19 -18.55
N PHE A 28 9.52 -21.20 -18.28
CA PHE A 28 10.87 -21.17 -18.84
C PHE A 28 11.68 -22.38 -18.38
N LEU A 29 11.70 -22.72 -17.10
CA LEU A 29 12.48 -23.84 -16.57
C LEU A 29 12.07 -25.18 -17.21
N ILE A 30 10.77 -25.40 -17.38
CA ILE A 30 10.24 -26.62 -18.03
C ILE A 30 10.60 -26.63 -19.53
N THR A 31 10.49 -25.48 -20.21
CA THR A 31 10.89 -25.35 -21.63
C THR A 31 12.38 -25.61 -21.79
N ASN A 32 13.23 -25.08 -20.91
CA ASN A 32 14.67 -25.32 -20.96
C ASN A 32 15.00 -26.80 -20.69
N ALA A 33 14.31 -27.46 -19.74
CA ALA A 33 14.47 -28.88 -19.48
C ALA A 33 14.10 -29.75 -20.72
N ALA A 34 13.05 -29.39 -21.45
CA ALA A 34 12.69 -30.05 -22.71
C ALA A 34 13.75 -29.85 -23.81
N TYR A 35 14.20 -28.58 -23.98
CA TYR A 35 15.19 -28.18 -24.98
C TYR A 35 16.56 -28.87 -24.76
N THR A 36 17.00 -28.97 -23.48
CA THR A 36 18.30 -29.58 -23.14
C THR A 36 18.25 -31.13 -23.04
N GLY A 37 17.08 -31.76 -23.24
CA GLY A 37 16.89 -33.18 -23.13
C GLY A 37 16.69 -33.74 -21.71
N HIS A 38 16.92 -32.90 -20.66
CA HIS A 38 16.71 -33.33 -19.27
C HIS A 38 15.24 -33.65 -18.98
N GLY A 39 14.29 -33.01 -19.70
CA GLY A 39 12.88 -33.32 -19.60
C GLY A 39 12.59 -34.76 -19.97
N TYR A 40 13.14 -35.26 -21.07
CA TYR A 40 13.01 -36.63 -21.47
C TYR A 40 13.66 -37.61 -20.46
N GLN A 41 14.83 -37.23 -19.97
CA GLN A 41 15.58 -38.08 -19.04
C GLN A 41 14.88 -38.25 -17.68
N TRP A 42 14.23 -37.23 -17.16
CA TRP A 42 13.77 -37.19 -15.75
C TRP A 42 12.28 -36.99 -15.56
N LEU A 43 11.58 -36.31 -16.49
CA LEU A 43 10.17 -36.00 -16.31
C LEU A 43 9.23 -36.88 -17.13
N TRP A 44 9.62 -37.28 -18.35
CA TRP A 44 8.81 -38.09 -19.26
C TRP A 44 9.61 -39.17 -20.04
N PRO A 45 10.39 -40.02 -19.38
CA PRO A 45 11.34 -40.95 -20.03
C PRO A 45 10.65 -41.95 -20.94
N GLU A 46 9.39 -42.31 -20.66
CA GLU A 46 8.64 -43.30 -21.41
C GLU A 46 7.75 -42.72 -22.53
N SER A 47 7.89 -41.41 -22.82
CA SER A 47 7.02 -40.71 -23.76
C SER A 47 7.78 -40.03 -24.90
N PRO A 48 8.34 -40.76 -25.87
CA PRO A 48 9.10 -40.20 -26.99
C PRO A 48 8.24 -39.29 -27.90
N GLN A 49 6.96 -39.61 -28.05
CA GLN A 49 6.02 -38.77 -28.78
C GLN A 49 5.87 -37.39 -28.12
N TRP A 50 5.71 -37.35 -26.79
CA TRP A 50 5.64 -36.10 -26.05
C TRP A 50 6.96 -35.36 -26.15
N GLN A 51 8.11 -36.00 -26.11
CA GLN A 51 9.40 -35.34 -26.28
C GLN A 51 9.48 -34.54 -27.59
N SER A 52 9.01 -35.06 -28.70
CA SER A 52 9.00 -34.35 -29.97
C SER A 52 8.03 -33.14 -29.97
N TRP A 53 6.85 -33.28 -29.35
CA TRP A 53 5.84 -32.24 -29.27
C TRP A 53 6.06 -31.24 -28.12
N SER A 54 6.85 -31.59 -27.10
CA SER A 54 7.07 -30.77 -25.92
C SER A 54 7.69 -29.42 -26.25
N ASN A 55 8.68 -29.35 -27.15
CA ASN A 55 9.35 -28.12 -27.53
C ASN A 55 8.38 -27.08 -28.09
N PRO A 56 7.60 -27.31 -29.18
CA PRO A 56 6.70 -26.30 -29.70
C PRO A 56 5.59 -25.90 -28.72
N VAL A 57 5.05 -26.86 -27.94
CA VAL A 57 3.99 -26.57 -26.95
C VAL A 57 4.53 -25.73 -25.80
N LEU A 58 5.68 -26.08 -25.25
CA LEU A 58 6.27 -25.38 -24.11
C LEU A 58 6.82 -24.01 -24.50
N MET A 59 7.38 -23.83 -25.71
CA MET A 59 7.80 -22.53 -26.21
C MET A 59 6.63 -21.54 -26.30
N LEU A 60 5.48 -22.00 -26.84
CA LEU A 60 4.27 -21.17 -26.87
C LEU A 60 3.78 -20.83 -25.46
N THR A 61 3.73 -21.84 -24.57
CA THR A 61 3.29 -21.67 -23.16
C THR A 61 4.17 -20.67 -22.41
N TYR A 62 5.48 -20.79 -22.56
CA TYR A 62 6.45 -19.85 -21.99
C TYR A 62 6.21 -18.43 -22.48
N SER A 63 6.08 -18.25 -23.79
CA SER A 63 5.89 -16.92 -24.39
C SER A 63 4.56 -16.28 -23.97
N VAL A 64 3.48 -17.06 -23.92
CA VAL A 64 2.17 -16.58 -23.41
C VAL A 64 2.26 -16.18 -21.95
N SER A 65 2.91 -17.01 -21.10
CA SER A 65 3.06 -16.70 -19.68
C SER A 65 3.87 -15.41 -19.46
N GLY A 66 4.92 -15.18 -20.26
CA GLY A 66 5.70 -13.93 -20.23
C GLY A 66 4.89 -12.71 -20.65
N LEU A 67 4.05 -12.81 -21.68
CA LEU A 67 3.16 -11.71 -22.09
C LEU A 67 2.09 -11.43 -21.01
N VAL A 68 1.51 -12.45 -20.41
CA VAL A 68 0.57 -12.27 -19.29
C VAL A 68 1.24 -11.58 -18.11
N PHE A 69 2.46 -11.99 -17.76
CA PHE A 69 3.23 -11.29 -16.73
C PHE A 69 3.48 -9.82 -17.11
N ALA A 70 3.95 -9.54 -18.33
CA ALA A 70 4.22 -8.18 -18.79
C ALA A 70 2.98 -7.28 -18.75
N ILE A 71 1.82 -7.78 -19.20
CA ILE A 71 0.52 -7.08 -19.15
C ILE A 71 0.18 -6.65 -17.72
N HIS A 72 0.34 -7.54 -16.75
CA HIS A 72 0.02 -7.25 -15.36
C HIS A 72 1.10 -6.37 -14.70
N PHE A 73 2.38 -6.67 -14.94
CA PHE A 73 3.49 -5.93 -14.36
C PHE A 73 3.53 -4.47 -14.82
N LEU A 74 3.29 -4.20 -16.11
CA LEU A 74 3.31 -2.85 -16.70
C LEU A 74 1.94 -2.16 -16.67
N ASN A 75 0.88 -2.82 -16.17
CA ASN A 75 -0.51 -2.33 -16.17
C ASN A 75 -1.04 -1.97 -17.59
N ILE A 76 -0.64 -2.75 -18.61
CA ILE A 76 -0.94 -2.49 -20.02
C ILE A 76 -2.45 -2.42 -20.30
N LYS A 77 -3.25 -3.24 -19.62
CA LYS A 77 -4.71 -3.27 -19.79
C LYS A 77 -5.35 -1.90 -19.52
N LEU A 78 -4.87 -1.16 -18.53
CA LEU A 78 -5.40 0.16 -18.14
C LEU A 78 -4.79 1.28 -18.99
N SER A 79 -3.47 1.25 -19.20
CA SER A 79 -2.74 2.32 -19.89
C SER A 79 -2.87 2.28 -21.39
N PHE A 80 -2.93 1.08 -21.99
CA PHE A 80 -2.87 0.85 -23.44
C PHE A 80 -3.85 -0.24 -23.91
N PRO A 81 -5.17 -0.02 -23.86
CA PRO A 81 -6.18 -1.06 -24.13
C PRO A 81 -6.16 -1.59 -25.58
N ARG A 82 -5.64 -0.82 -26.54
CA ARG A 82 -5.46 -1.30 -27.94
C ARG A 82 -4.35 -2.33 -28.03
N ILE A 83 -3.20 -2.07 -27.38
CA ILE A 83 -2.05 -2.98 -27.34
C ILE A 83 -2.43 -4.27 -26.61
N TYR A 84 -3.15 -4.15 -25.48
CA TYR A 84 -3.68 -5.30 -24.75
C TYR A 84 -4.50 -6.23 -25.65
N ARG A 85 -5.45 -5.67 -26.47
CA ARG A 85 -6.26 -6.47 -27.39
C ARG A 85 -5.44 -7.13 -28.50
N MET A 86 -4.42 -6.44 -29.02
CA MET A 86 -3.50 -7.00 -30.01
C MET A 86 -2.72 -8.20 -29.44
N ILE A 87 -2.20 -8.09 -28.21
CA ILE A 87 -1.46 -9.18 -27.56
C ILE A 87 -2.37 -10.39 -27.35
N ILE A 88 -3.56 -10.18 -26.78
CA ILE A 88 -4.50 -11.30 -26.57
C ILE A 88 -4.93 -11.93 -27.89
N GLY A 89 -5.22 -11.12 -28.90
CA GLY A 89 -5.54 -11.61 -30.23
C GLY A 89 -4.41 -12.45 -30.85
N SER A 90 -3.15 -12.00 -30.73
CA SER A 90 -2.00 -12.79 -31.21
C SER A 90 -1.86 -14.11 -30.45
N CYS A 91 -2.00 -14.12 -29.12
CA CYS A 91 -1.96 -15.36 -28.33
C CYS A 91 -3.05 -16.36 -28.77
N MET A 92 -4.26 -15.88 -29.04
CA MET A 92 -5.37 -16.72 -29.50
C MET A 92 -5.12 -17.29 -30.91
N ILE A 93 -4.64 -16.47 -31.83
CA ILE A 93 -4.34 -16.90 -33.22
C ILE A 93 -3.23 -17.95 -33.21
N PHE A 94 -2.10 -17.69 -32.56
CA PHE A 94 -0.98 -18.63 -32.52
C PHE A 94 -1.33 -19.92 -31.75
N GLY A 95 -2.14 -19.82 -30.68
CA GLY A 95 -2.68 -20.97 -29.98
C GLY A 95 -3.58 -21.84 -30.86
N ALA A 96 -4.48 -21.22 -31.65
CA ALA A 96 -5.34 -21.94 -32.60
C ALA A 96 -4.54 -22.59 -33.75
N LEU A 97 -3.52 -21.88 -34.27
CA LEU A 97 -2.64 -22.43 -35.31
C LEU A 97 -1.82 -23.62 -34.79
N LEU A 98 -1.30 -23.54 -33.56
CA LEU A 98 -0.58 -24.67 -32.94
C LEU A 98 -1.52 -25.87 -32.73
N LEU A 99 -2.74 -25.63 -32.27
CA LEU A 99 -3.74 -26.68 -32.11
C LEU A 99 -4.05 -27.36 -33.46
N LEU A 100 -4.20 -26.57 -34.53
CA LEU A 100 -4.41 -27.11 -35.87
C LEU A 100 -3.20 -27.94 -36.34
N ALA A 101 -1.96 -27.50 -36.08
CA ALA A 101 -0.75 -28.25 -36.41
C ALA A 101 -0.68 -29.61 -35.65
N ILE A 102 -1.12 -29.61 -34.40
CA ILE A 102 -1.22 -30.85 -33.60
C ILE A 102 -2.28 -31.79 -34.19
N LEU A 103 -3.47 -31.27 -34.53
CA LEU A 103 -4.56 -32.09 -35.10
C LEU A 103 -4.21 -32.69 -36.46
N THR A 104 -3.41 -31.97 -37.27
CA THR A 104 -2.90 -32.42 -38.55
C THR A 104 -1.60 -33.23 -38.46
N ALA A 105 -1.12 -33.51 -37.25
CA ALA A 105 0.14 -34.17 -36.96
C ALA A 105 1.37 -33.56 -37.71
N SER A 106 1.32 -32.27 -38.02
CA SER A 106 2.42 -31.60 -38.76
C SER A 106 3.39 -30.98 -37.74
N HIS A 107 4.43 -31.72 -37.39
CA HIS A 107 5.46 -31.31 -36.44
C HIS A 107 6.27 -30.08 -36.96
N GLU A 108 6.59 -30.06 -38.27
CA GLU A 108 7.31 -28.92 -38.87
C GLU A 108 6.52 -27.61 -38.77
N ALA A 109 5.20 -27.66 -39.03
CA ALA A 109 4.33 -26.51 -38.89
C ALA A 109 4.27 -26.04 -37.44
N ALA A 110 4.18 -26.97 -36.48
CA ALA A 110 4.14 -26.63 -35.02
C ALA A 110 5.43 -25.91 -34.61
N LEU A 111 6.59 -26.38 -35.02
CA LEU A 111 7.88 -25.73 -34.77
C LEU A 111 7.94 -24.33 -35.40
N LEU A 112 7.56 -24.19 -36.66
CA LEU A 112 7.57 -22.89 -37.37
C LEU A 112 6.65 -21.87 -36.65
N ILE A 113 5.45 -22.29 -36.29
CA ILE A 113 4.49 -21.46 -35.53
C ILE A 113 5.09 -21.00 -34.20
N SER A 114 5.69 -21.91 -33.45
CA SER A 114 6.21 -21.60 -32.12
C SER A 114 7.46 -20.71 -32.19
N PHE A 115 8.39 -20.94 -33.10
CA PHE A 115 9.53 -20.05 -33.31
C PHE A 115 9.10 -18.65 -33.77
N THR A 116 8.13 -18.57 -34.70
CA THR A 116 7.56 -17.30 -35.10
C THR A 116 6.94 -16.55 -33.94
N PHE A 117 6.19 -17.24 -33.10
CA PHE A 117 5.60 -16.62 -31.92
C PHE A 117 6.64 -16.15 -30.89
N VAL A 118 7.72 -16.90 -30.66
CA VAL A 118 8.84 -16.48 -29.79
C VAL A 118 9.47 -15.18 -30.31
N PHE A 119 9.62 -15.05 -31.63
CA PHE A 119 10.12 -13.81 -32.25
C PHE A 119 9.18 -12.63 -31.98
N PHE A 120 7.87 -12.80 -32.17
CA PHE A 120 6.88 -11.78 -31.83
C PHE A 120 6.88 -11.48 -30.32
N PHE A 121 6.92 -12.49 -29.48
CA PHE A 121 7.02 -12.36 -28.03
C PHE A 121 8.21 -11.47 -27.63
N SER A 122 9.40 -11.79 -28.12
CA SER A 122 10.63 -11.04 -27.82
C SER A 122 10.52 -9.59 -28.27
N SER A 123 9.96 -9.34 -29.46
CA SER A 123 9.71 -7.99 -29.98
C SER A 123 8.70 -7.23 -29.13
N PHE A 124 7.59 -7.86 -28.75
CA PHE A 124 6.58 -7.26 -27.87
C PHE A 124 7.17 -6.90 -26.51
N MET A 125 7.98 -7.75 -25.90
CA MET A 125 8.58 -7.46 -24.59
C MET A 125 9.42 -6.17 -24.61
N ILE A 126 10.24 -5.97 -25.66
CA ILE A 126 11.04 -4.74 -25.83
C ILE A 126 10.12 -3.53 -26.08
N VAL A 127 9.16 -3.64 -27.00
CA VAL A 127 8.22 -2.55 -27.33
C VAL A 127 7.40 -2.14 -26.10
N LEU A 128 6.89 -3.09 -25.35
CA LEU A 128 6.16 -2.82 -24.12
C LEU A 128 7.02 -2.12 -23.06
N GLY A 129 8.28 -2.54 -22.93
CA GLY A 129 9.24 -1.88 -22.05
C GLY A 129 9.48 -0.42 -22.43
N VAL A 130 9.69 -0.13 -23.72
CA VAL A 130 9.90 1.23 -24.25
C VAL A 130 8.66 2.10 -24.05
N ILE A 131 7.47 1.61 -24.44
CA ILE A 131 6.21 2.35 -24.31
C ILE A 131 5.90 2.65 -22.82
N ALA A 132 6.09 1.66 -21.94
CA ALA A 132 5.86 1.86 -20.51
C ALA A 132 6.87 2.84 -19.90
N LEU A 133 8.13 2.84 -20.37
CA LEU A 133 9.15 3.79 -19.94
C LEU A 133 8.80 5.23 -20.37
N GLN A 134 8.36 5.42 -21.61
CA GLN A 134 7.89 6.71 -22.12
C GLN A 134 6.64 7.23 -21.42
N ALA A 135 5.78 6.32 -20.95
CA ALA A 135 4.61 6.65 -20.14
C ALA A 135 4.93 6.97 -18.67
N GLY A 136 6.21 7.00 -18.28
CA GLY A 136 6.65 7.36 -16.94
C GLY A 136 6.52 6.23 -15.89
N ASN A 137 6.36 4.98 -16.32
CA ASN A 137 6.36 3.85 -15.37
C ASN A 137 7.76 3.64 -14.78
N LYS A 138 7.91 3.85 -13.49
CA LYS A 138 9.19 3.79 -12.77
C LYS A 138 9.89 2.43 -12.87
N PHE A 139 9.13 1.35 -13.02
CA PHE A 139 9.65 -0.03 -13.07
C PHE A 139 9.99 -0.49 -14.49
N ALA A 140 9.56 0.24 -15.52
CA ALA A 140 9.75 -0.14 -16.91
C ALA A 140 11.23 -0.21 -17.33
N LYS A 141 12.12 0.54 -16.66
CA LYS A 141 13.57 0.47 -16.90
C LYS A 141 14.16 -0.92 -16.62
N TYR A 142 13.77 -1.53 -15.48
CA TYR A 142 14.22 -2.88 -15.12
C TYR A 142 13.64 -3.92 -16.07
N PHE A 143 12.34 -3.78 -16.41
CA PHE A 143 11.67 -4.66 -17.35
C PHE A 143 12.33 -4.61 -18.75
N LEU A 144 12.67 -3.42 -19.23
CA LEU A 144 13.33 -3.25 -20.54
C LEU A 144 14.74 -3.87 -20.53
N LEU A 145 15.53 -3.61 -19.49
CA LEU A 145 16.86 -4.21 -19.35
C LEU A 145 16.79 -5.73 -19.25
N ALA A 146 15.83 -6.27 -18.51
CA ALA A 146 15.56 -7.69 -18.41
C ALA A 146 15.24 -8.29 -19.78
N SER A 147 14.28 -7.71 -20.51
CA SER A 147 13.91 -8.16 -21.84
C SER A 147 15.06 -8.11 -22.84
N ILE A 148 15.89 -7.06 -22.81
CA ILE A 148 17.09 -6.95 -23.66
C ILE A 148 18.08 -8.07 -23.32
N SER A 149 18.35 -8.36 -22.04
CA SER A 149 19.28 -9.41 -21.63
C SER A 149 18.84 -10.79 -22.12
N ALA A 150 17.52 -11.09 -21.99
CA ALA A 150 16.96 -12.34 -22.49
C ALA A 150 17.06 -12.49 -24.01
N VAL A 151 16.75 -11.42 -24.76
CA VAL A 151 16.83 -11.39 -26.22
C VAL A 151 18.28 -11.50 -26.71
N CYS A 152 19.23 -10.82 -26.08
CA CYS A 152 20.65 -10.94 -26.38
C CYS A 152 21.16 -12.37 -26.16
N GLY A 153 20.80 -12.99 -25.04
CA GLY A 153 21.16 -14.37 -24.75
C GLY A 153 20.62 -15.35 -25.80
N ALA A 154 19.33 -15.19 -26.16
CA ALA A 154 18.69 -16.02 -27.19
C ALA A 154 19.32 -15.81 -28.57
N ALA A 155 19.63 -14.57 -28.97
CA ALA A 155 20.28 -14.26 -30.22
C ALA A 155 21.69 -14.86 -30.34
N ILE A 156 22.48 -14.80 -29.28
CA ILE A 156 23.81 -15.41 -29.24
C ILE A 156 23.72 -16.93 -29.40
N THR A 157 22.79 -17.59 -28.65
CA THR A 157 22.60 -19.03 -28.76
C THR A 157 22.10 -19.42 -30.18
N ALA A 158 21.16 -18.68 -30.76
CA ALA A 158 20.69 -18.93 -32.14
C ALA A 158 21.82 -18.77 -33.17
N ALA A 159 22.63 -17.71 -33.05
CA ALA A 159 23.77 -17.49 -33.96
C ALA A 159 24.80 -18.60 -33.90
N ALA A 160 25.04 -19.16 -32.70
CA ALA A 160 25.94 -20.30 -32.51
C ALA A 160 25.35 -21.60 -33.11
N VAL A 161 24.08 -21.86 -32.91
CA VAL A 161 23.38 -23.05 -33.46
C VAL A 161 23.35 -22.98 -34.99
N TRP A 162 23.18 -21.80 -35.58
CA TRP A 162 23.17 -21.61 -37.03
C TRP A 162 24.59 -21.53 -37.66
N GLY A 163 25.64 -21.56 -36.85
CA GLY A 163 27.03 -21.56 -37.30
C GLY A 163 27.57 -20.17 -37.69
N PHE A 164 26.89 -19.09 -37.37
CA PHE A 164 27.40 -17.72 -37.57
C PHE A 164 28.53 -17.34 -36.64
N ILE A 165 28.56 -17.95 -35.44
CA ILE A 165 29.63 -17.78 -34.45
C ILE A 165 30.07 -19.17 -33.91
N PRO A 166 31.29 -19.29 -33.36
CA PRO A 166 31.78 -20.57 -32.84
C PRO A 166 30.84 -21.17 -31.82
N PHE A 167 30.49 -22.44 -31.99
CA PHE A 167 29.71 -23.21 -31.01
C PHE A 167 30.62 -23.66 -29.87
N ASN A 168 30.38 -23.13 -28.70
CA ASN A 168 31.08 -23.52 -27.46
C ASN A 168 30.10 -23.46 -26.27
N LEU A 169 30.55 -23.87 -25.08
CA LEU A 169 29.72 -23.92 -23.90
C LEU A 169 29.08 -22.56 -23.56
N PHE A 170 29.81 -21.47 -23.71
CA PHE A 170 29.31 -20.13 -23.39
C PHE A 170 28.26 -19.66 -24.39
N THR A 171 28.50 -19.81 -25.68
CA THR A 171 27.53 -19.41 -26.72
C THR A 171 26.28 -20.29 -26.70
N TYR A 172 26.40 -21.58 -26.41
CA TYR A 172 25.26 -22.48 -26.24
C TYR A 172 24.43 -22.13 -25.00
N ARG A 173 25.09 -21.76 -23.89
CA ARG A 173 24.41 -21.39 -22.62
C ARG A 173 24.07 -19.91 -22.51
N ALA A 174 24.27 -19.11 -23.54
CA ALA A 174 24.01 -17.67 -23.51
C ALA A 174 22.54 -17.36 -23.22
N VAL A 175 21.60 -18.17 -23.70
CA VAL A 175 20.17 -18.04 -23.36
C VAL A 175 19.91 -18.24 -21.86
N ASP A 176 20.56 -19.18 -21.21
CA ASP A 176 20.42 -19.44 -19.78
C ASP A 176 20.95 -18.24 -18.98
N ILE A 177 22.10 -17.67 -19.38
CA ILE A 177 22.71 -16.50 -18.77
C ILE A 177 21.80 -15.25 -18.93
N GLY A 178 21.30 -15.04 -20.14
CA GLY A 178 20.36 -13.96 -20.44
C GLY A 178 19.07 -14.04 -19.60
N MET A 179 18.51 -15.23 -19.49
CA MET A 179 17.31 -15.48 -18.67
C MET A 179 17.58 -15.38 -17.17
N MET A 180 18.79 -15.74 -16.70
CA MET A 180 19.17 -15.52 -15.30
C MET A 180 19.23 -14.03 -14.99
N ALA A 181 19.82 -13.21 -15.88
CA ALA A 181 19.86 -11.76 -15.75
C ALA A 181 18.43 -11.16 -15.78
N ASP A 182 17.58 -11.61 -16.73
CA ASP A 182 16.16 -11.26 -16.79
C ASP A 182 15.45 -11.55 -15.46
N ALA A 183 15.59 -12.74 -14.94
CA ALA A 183 14.98 -13.15 -13.68
C ALA A 183 15.44 -12.30 -12.49
N ILE A 184 16.74 -11.98 -12.40
CA ILE A 184 17.26 -11.13 -11.31
C ILE A 184 16.72 -9.70 -11.42
N LEU A 185 16.75 -9.11 -12.62
CA LEU A 185 16.29 -7.74 -12.86
C LEU A 185 14.79 -7.59 -12.58
N LEU A 186 13.98 -8.56 -12.99
CA LEU A 186 12.54 -8.57 -12.70
C LEU A 186 12.25 -8.79 -11.20
N ALA A 187 13.02 -9.63 -10.52
CA ALA A 187 12.90 -9.80 -9.07
C ALA A 187 13.21 -8.51 -8.32
N LEU A 188 14.26 -7.78 -8.73
CA LEU A 188 14.59 -6.47 -8.16
C LEU A 188 13.48 -5.44 -8.41
N ALA A 189 12.92 -5.42 -9.63
CA ALA A 189 11.79 -4.55 -9.96
C ALA A 189 10.56 -4.82 -9.10
N LEU A 190 10.23 -6.09 -8.84
CA LEU A 190 9.13 -6.49 -7.98
C LEU A 190 9.38 -6.11 -6.51
N ALA A 191 10.60 -6.28 -6.02
CA ALA A 191 10.99 -5.88 -4.66
C ALA A 191 10.88 -4.36 -4.47
N GLU A 192 11.36 -3.56 -5.42
CA GLU A 192 11.25 -2.10 -5.38
C GLU A 192 9.77 -1.64 -5.42
N ARG A 193 8.96 -2.28 -6.26
CA ARG A 193 7.52 -2.01 -6.33
C ARG A 193 6.81 -2.28 -5.00
N LEU A 194 7.15 -3.37 -4.33
CA LEU A 194 6.61 -3.72 -3.02
C LEU A 194 6.98 -2.68 -1.97
N ASN A 195 8.26 -2.26 -1.93
CA ASN A 195 8.73 -1.24 -1.01
C ASN A 195 8.00 0.10 -1.18
N ILE A 196 7.83 0.56 -2.42
CA ILE A 196 7.10 1.81 -2.71
C ILE A 196 5.65 1.70 -2.25
N SER A 197 4.97 0.59 -2.59
CA SER A 197 3.58 0.37 -2.17
C SER A 197 3.41 0.34 -0.64
N GLN A 198 4.37 -0.24 0.09
CA GLN A 198 4.36 -0.24 1.55
C GLN A 198 4.58 1.16 2.13
N GLN A 199 5.50 1.94 1.55
CA GLN A 199 5.74 3.33 1.96
C GLN A 199 4.51 4.22 1.73
N GLU A 200 3.87 4.11 0.57
CA GLU A 200 2.63 4.85 0.27
C GLU A 200 1.50 4.48 1.24
N LYS A 201 1.35 3.19 1.56
CA LYS A 201 0.37 2.72 2.54
C LYS A 201 0.65 3.29 3.93
N LEU A 202 1.91 3.26 4.37
CA LEU A 202 2.32 3.80 5.67
C LEU A 202 2.09 5.32 5.74
N LEU A 203 2.37 6.04 4.66
CA LEU A 203 2.12 7.48 4.56
C LEU A 203 0.62 7.79 4.61
N ALA A 204 -0.19 7.04 3.86
CA ALA A 204 -1.65 7.16 3.91
C ALA A 204 -2.22 6.85 5.31
N GLU A 205 -1.67 5.82 5.99
CA GLU A 205 -2.05 5.50 7.38
C GLU A 205 -1.65 6.61 8.37
N LYS A 206 -0.50 7.25 8.19
CA LYS A 206 -0.09 8.41 8.98
C LYS A 206 -1.01 9.58 8.76
N MET A 207 -1.30 9.92 7.51
CA MET A 207 -2.23 11.01 7.15
C MET A 207 -3.65 10.75 7.65
N ALA A 208 -4.14 9.51 7.56
CA ALA A 208 -5.43 9.12 8.11
C ALA A 208 -5.51 9.17 9.65
N GLY A 209 -4.37 9.38 10.34
CA GLY A 209 -4.29 9.49 11.79
C GLY A 209 -4.45 10.92 12.33
N ILE A 210 -4.41 11.92 11.45
CA ILE A 210 -4.48 13.34 11.81
C ILE A 210 -5.81 13.91 11.29
N ASP A 211 -6.44 14.78 12.08
CA ASP A 211 -7.58 15.59 11.62
C ASP A 211 -7.09 16.67 10.65
N SER A 212 -7.62 16.67 9.44
CA SER A 212 -7.16 17.54 8.34
C SER A 212 -7.39 19.03 8.58
N LEU A 213 -8.33 19.41 9.44
CA LEU A 213 -8.62 20.79 9.75
C LEU A 213 -7.72 21.32 10.89
N THR A 214 -7.62 20.57 11.98
CA THR A 214 -6.99 21.03 13.23
C THR A 214 -5.56 20.56 13.41
N ASN A 215 -5.09 19.63 12.57
CA ASN A 215 -3.77 18.99 12.65
C ASN A 215 -3.49 18.29 14.01
N LEU A 216 -4.54 18.02 14.79
CA LEU A 216 -4.48 17.16 15.97
C LEU A 216 -4.66 15.68 15.57
N ASN A 217 -4.36 14.77 16.50
CA ASN A 217 -4.77 13.38 16.30
C ASN A 217 -6.28 13.30 16.12
N ASN A 218 -6.72 12.39 15.26
CA ASN A 218 -8.12 12.01 15.24
C ASN A 218 -8.40 10.91 16.30
N ARG A 219 -9.66 10.55 16.49
CA ARG A 219 -10.09 9.53 17.46
C ARG A 219 -9.34 8.20 17.30
N ARG A 220 -9.06 7.76 16.07
CA ARG A 220 -8.34 6.51 15.80
C ARG A 220 -6.88 6.58 16.28
N SER A 221 -6.18 7.66 15.99
CA SER A 221 -4.82 7.88 16.46
C SER A 221 -4.73 8.07 17.96
N PHE A 222 -5.71 8.73 18.57
CA PHE A 222 -5.80 8.84 20.02
C PHE A 222 -5.69 7.46 20.68
N TYR A 223 -6.54 6.51 20.31
CA TYR A 223 -6.48 5.16 20.86
C TYR A 223 -5.15 4.45 20.58
N LYS A 224 -4.59 4.66 19.37
CA LYS A 224 -3.29 4.07 19.00
C LYS A 224 -2.16 4.51 19.92
N PHE A 225 -2.13 5.79 20.29
CA PHE A 225 -1.09 6.34 21.15
C PHE A 225 -1.38 6.14 22.64
N VAL A 226 -2.64 6.23 23.05
CA VAL A 226 -3.03 6.11 24.46
C VAL A 226 -2.94 4.67 24.98
N LYS A 227 -3.35 3.65 24.20
CA LYS A 227 -3.37 2.26 24.67
C LYS A 227 -2.04 1.75 25.27
N PRO A 228 -0.87 1.98 24.66
CA PRO A 228 0.41 1.56 25.25
C PRO A 228 0.72 2.29 26.57
N ILE A 229 0.45 3.61 26.64
CA ILE A 229 0.72 4.44 27.82
C ILE A 229 -0.25 4.06 28.94
N TRP A 230 -1.52 3.86 28.62
CA TRP A 230 -2.53 3.33 29.54
C TRP A 230 -2.11 2.02 30.19
N ALA A 231 -1.68 1.03 29.36
CA ALA A 231 -1.21 -0.26 29.86
C ALA A 231 0.02 -0.15 30.78
N MET A 232 0.88 0.84 30.53
CA MET A 232 2.04 1.14 31.38
C MET A 232 1.60 1.82 32.69
N GLY A 233 0.67 2.77 32.64
CA GLY A 233 0.08 3.42 33.80
C GLY A 233 -0.59 2.44 34.74
N LEU A 234 -1.36 1.49 34.21
CA LEU A 234 -1.98 0.41 35.02
C LEU A 234 -0.95 -0.41 35.76
N ARG A 235 0.16 -0.80 35.13
CA ARG A 235 1.23 -1.58 35.79
C ARG A 235 1.91 -0.80 36.94
N ASN A 236 2.13 0.50 36.67
CA ASN A 236 2.82 1.37 37.63
C ASN A 236 1.88 1.98 38.67
N LYS A 237 0.58 1.69 38.61
CA LYS A 237 -0.47 2.30 39.46
C LYS A 237 -0.37 3.83 39.49
N SER A 238 -0.05 4.42 38.32
CA SER A 238 0.06 5.87 38.18
C SER A 238 -1.31 6.49 37.93
N SER A 239 -1.56 7.66 38.56
CA SER A 239 -2.78 8.43 38.32
C SER A 239 -2.84 8.87 36.85
N THR A 240 -3.97 8.70 36.22
CA THR A 240 -4.18 9.14 34.81
C THR A 240 -5.50 9.90 34.72
N SER A 241 -5.48 11.04 34.06
CA SER A 241 -6.67 11.87 33.89
C SER A 241 -7.02 12.02 32.40
N VAL A 242 -8.32 12.22 32.16
CA VAL A 242 -8.87 12.56 30.83
C VAL A 242 -9.70 13.83 30.96
N ILE A 243 -9.51 14.74 30.02
CA ILE A 243 -10.35 15.93 29.84
C ILE A 243 -11.11 15.75 28.55
N MET A 244 -12.44 15.79 28.61
CA MET A 244 -13.32 15.92 27.45
C MET A 244 -13.80 17.37 27.37
N MET A 245 -13.79 17.96 26.19
CA MET A 245 -14.23 19.34 26.00
C MET A 245 -15.04 19.50 24.71
N ASP A 246 -15.89 20.53 24.73
CA ASP A 246 -16.77 20.86 23.61
C ASP A 246 -16.95 22.39 23.53
N ILE A 247 -17.11 22.92 22.31
CA ILE A 247 -17.32 24.34 22.08
C ILE A 247 -18.78 24.69 22.33
N ASP A 248 -19.01 25.61 23.24
CA ASP A 248 -20.37 26.00 23.63
C ASP A 248 -21.14 26.63 22.48
N ASN A 249 -22.35 26.09 22.22
CA ASN A 249 -23.27 26.58 21.19
C ASN A 249 -22.65 26.67 19.78
N PHE A 250 -21.74 25.75 19.41
CA PHE A 250 -21.01 25.82 18.15
C PHE A 250 -21.93 25.78 16.91
N LYS A 251 -23.03 25.01 16.98
CA LYS A 251 -24.02 25.02 15.89
C LYS A 251 -24.62 26.42 15.69
N LEU A 252 -25.05 27.08 16.76
CA LEU A 252 -25.61 28.44 16.71
C LEU A 252 -24.55 29.45 16.22
N PHE A 253 -23.29 29.25 16.60
CA PHE A 253 -22.17 30.04 16.08
C PHE A 253 -22.04 29.89 14.56
N ASN A 254 -22.07 28.68 14.04
CA ASN A 254 -22.01 28.39 12.61
C ASN A 254 -23.23 28.98 11.87
N ASP A 255 -24.41 28.86 12.42
CA ASP A 255 -25.64 29.40 11.84
C ASP A 255 -25.59 30.94 11.73
N ASN A 256 -24.95 31.62 12.69
CA ASN A 256 -24.83 33.08 12.71
C ASN A 256 -23.68 33.64 11.89
N TYR A 257 -22.55 32.94 11.83
CA TYR A 257 -21.28 33.47 11.28
C TYR A 257 -20.71 32.67 10.12
N GLY A 258 -21.33 31.52 9.76
CA GLY A 258 -20.94 30.65 8.69
C GLY A 258 -19.86 29.64 9.07
N HIS A 259 -19.82 28.51 8.37
CA HIS A 259 -18.89 27.39 8.63
C HIS A 259 -17.42 27.79 8.51
N ALA A 260 -17.06 28.69 7.58
CA ALA A 260 -15.68 29.14 7.41
C ALA A 260 -15.12 29.82 8.65
N LEU A 261 -15.96 30.53 9.43
CA LEU A 261 -15.53 31.11 10.69
C LEU A 261 -15.52 30.08 11.82
N GLY A 262 -16.44 29.12 11.79
CA GLY A 262 -16.42 27.95 12.68
C GLY A 262 -15.15 27.11 12.52
N ASP A 263 -14.70 26.89 11.29
CA ASP A 263 -13.43 26.20 11.03
C ASP A 263 -12.24 26.96 11.64
N ARG A 264 -12.23 28.28 11.57
CA ARG A 264 -11.21 29.10 12.23
C ARG A 264 -11.26 28.99 13.76
N VAL A 265 -12.45 28.87 14.35
CA VAL A 265 -12.62 28.60 15.80
C VAL A 265 -11.94 27.28 16.14
N LEU A 266 -12.22 26.20 15.40
CA LEU A 266 -11.65 24.87 15.62
C LEU A 266 -10.13 24.88 15.53
N VAL A 267 -9.57 25.53 14.52
CA VAL A 267 -8.11 25.66 14.35
C VAL A 267 -7.48 26.44 15.50
N GLN A 268 -8.04 27.59 15.87
CA GLN A 268 -7.50 28.43 16.94
C GLN A 268 -7.57 27.75 18.31
N LEU A 269 -8.63 26.96 18.54
CA LEU A 269 -8.77 26.13 19.71
C LEU A 269 -7.68 25.03 19.73
N ALA A 270 -7.50 24.31 18.65
CA ALA A 270 -6.47 23.27 18.54
C ALA A 270 -5.06 23.83 18.80
N GLU A 271 -4.72 24.99 18.24
CA GLU A 271 -3.45 25.67 18.49
C GLU A 271 -3.29 26.04 19.99
N THR A 272 -4.38 26.46 20.63
CA THR A 272 -4.37 26.79 22.05
C THR A 272 -4.12 25.54 22.91
N LEU A 273 -4.76 24.41 22.56
CA LEU A 273 -4.52 23.14 23.24
C LEU A 273 -3.08 22.68 23.09
N GLN A 274 -2.51 22.77 21.88
CA GLN A 274 -1.12 22.36 21.61
C GLN A 274 -0.10 23.20 22.39
N LYS A 275 -0.34 24.50 22.55
CA LYS A 275 0.55 25.41 23.28
C LYS A 275 0.54 25.17 24.80
N GLU A 276 -0.58 24.67 25.35
CA GLU A 276 -0.76 24.46 26.78
C GLU A 276 -0.44 23.03 27.23
N ALA A 277 -0.48 22.07 26.31
CA ALA A 277 -0.14 20.68 26.59
C ALA A 277 1.37 20.51 26.75
N ARG A 278 1.76 19.63 27.65
CA ARG A 278 3.17 19.23 27.82
C ARG A 278 3.53 18.05 26.91
N THR A 279 4.83 17.86 26.76
CA THR A 279 5.37 16.67 26.05
C THR A 279 4.92 15.41 26.77
N GLY A 280 4.08 14.61 26.18
CA GLY A 280 3.51 13.40 26.79
C GLY A 280 1.99 13.42 26.90
N ASP A 281 1.37 14.61 26.89
CA ASP A 281 -0.07 14.72 26.79
C ASP A 281 -0.52 14.36 25.37
N ILE A 282 -1.63 13.64 25.25
CA ILE A 282 -2.16 13.23 23.94
C ILE A 282 -3.45 13.99 23.67
N LEU A 283 -3.39 14.83 22.64
CA LEU A 283 -4.51 15.66 22.18
C LEU A 283 -5.15 15.03 20.96
N ALA A 284 -6.48 15.06 20.90
CA ALA A 284 -7.21 14.66 19.69
C ALA A 284 -8.50 15.45 19.50
N ARG A 285 -8.90 15.59 18.23
CA ARG A 285 -10.26 15.97 17.88
C ARG A 285 -11.13 14.73 17.92
N TRP A 286 -12.11 14.73 18.83
CA TRP A 286 -12.94 13.56 19.12
C TRP A 286 -14.14 13.43 18.20
N GLY A 287 -14.74 14.57 17.85
CA GLY A 287 -15.90 14.71 16.98
C GLY A 287 -15.90 16.05 16.27
N GLY A 288 -17.05 16.52 15.82
CA GLY A 288 -17.20 17.79 15.11
C GLY A 288 -16.60 18.98 15.84
N GLU A 289 -17.06 19.24 17.06
CA GLU A 289 -16.68 20.35 17.95
C GLU A 289 -16.08 19.86 19.28
N GLU A 290 -15.86 18.53 19.41
CA GLU A 290 -15.39 17.86 20.60
C GLU A 290 -13.90 17.55 20.52
N PHE A 291 -13.18 17.76 21.63
CA PHE A 291 -11.78 17.45 21.77
C PHE A 291 -11.53 16.67 23.07
N ILE A 292 -10.48 15.85 23.05
CA ILE A 292 -10.06 15.05 24.18
C ILE A 292 -8.57 15.27 24.47
N ILE A 293 -8.22 15.29 25.76
CA ILE A 293 -6.86 15.37 26.26
C ILE A 293 -6.64 14.21 27.20
N PHE A 294 -5.68 13.36 26.92
CA PHE A 294 -5.21 12.31 27.82
C PHE A 294 -3.95 12.77 28.52
N LEU A 295 -3.96 12.70 29.83
CA LEU A 295 -2.92 13.20 30.73
C LEU A 295 -2.33 12.03 31.53
N PRO A 296 -1.21 11.43 31.09
CA PRO A 296 -0.54 10.40 31.86
C PRO A 296 0.06 10.99 33.14
N GLU A 297 0.14 10.19 34.21
CA GLU A 297 0.76 10.56 35.49
C GLU A 297 0.26 11.90 36.03
N THR A 298 -1.06 12.13 35.95
CA THR A 298 -1.69 13.40 36.33
C THR A 298 -2.85 13.16 37.25
N GLN A 299 -2.84 13.84 38.43
CA GLN A 299 -3.92 13.81 39.38
C GLN A 299 -5.09 14.71 39.00
N LEU A 300 -6.28 14.46 39.57
CA LEU A 300 -7.49 15.22 39.23
C LEU A 300 -7.31 16.74 39.45
N ALA A 301 -6.66 17.14 40.53
CA ALA A 301 -6.44 18.56 40.84
C ALA A 301 -5.61 19.29 39.79
N ASP A 302 -4.57 18.63 39.27
CA ASP A 302 -3.73 19.17 38.20
C ASP A 302 -4.47 19.22 36.86
N ALA A 303 -5.24 18.18 36.54
CA ALA A 303 -6.10 18.12 35.36
C ALA A 303 -7.19 19.20 35.39
N MET A 304 -7.82 19.45 36.54
CA MET A 304 -8.79 20.52 36.75
C MET A 304 -8.14 21.91 36.58
N THR A 305 -6.93 22.07 37.09
CA THR A 305 -6.15 23.33 36.92
C THR A 305 -5.83 23.58 35.47
N LEU A 306 -5.42 22.56 34.69
CA LEU A 306 -5.18 22.67 33.27
C LEU A 306 -6.48 23.01 32.52
N ALA A 307 -7.57 22.30 32.82
CA ALA A 307 -8.86 22.54 32.18
C ALA A 307 -9.37 23.96 32.41
N ASP A 308 -9.27 24.51 33.64
CA ASP A 308 -9.69 25.91 33.91
C ASP A 308 -8.77 26.93 33.24
N ARG A 309 -7.47 26.67 33.19
CA ARG A 309 -6.52 27.51 32.43
C ARG A 309 -6.87 27.53 30.93
N LEU A 310 -7.16 26.37 30.34
CA LEU A 310 -7.62 26.27 28.96
C LEU A 310 -8.93 27.03 28.73
N ARG A 311 -9.92 26.83 29.59
CA ARG A 311 -11.21 27.52 29.56
C ARG A 311 -11.03 29.05 29.54
N LYS A 312 -10.22 29.60 30.43
CA LYS A 312 -9.94 31.04 30.51
C LYS A 312 -9.23 31.56 29.23
N LYS A 313 -8.26 30.80 28.71
CA LYS A 313 -7.54 31.19 27.51
C LYS A 313 -8.45 31.12 26.27
N ILE A 314 -9.28 30.11 26.15
CA ILE A 314 -10.24 29.98 25.05
C ILE A 314 -11.27 31.11 25.09
N ALA A 315 -11.82 31.42 26.26
CA ALA A 315 -12.77 32.54 26.42
C ALA A 315 -12.15 33.92 26.08
N ALA A 316 -10.84 34.04 26.20
CA ALA A 316 -10.10 35.29 25.85
C ALA A 316 -9.80 35.42 24.36
N ILE A 317 -9.98 34.37 23.55
CA ILE A 317 -9.76 34.40 22.09
C ILE A 317 -10.76 35.35 21.46
N GLN A 318 -10.25 36.26 20.65
CA GLN A 318 -11.06 37.19 19.86
C GLN A 318 -10.85 36.91 18.38
N LEU A 319 -11.90 36.55 17.69
CA LEU A 319 -11.91 36.39 16.24
C LEU A 319 -12.54 37.62 15.59
N THR A 320 -11.95 38.09 14.48
CA THR A 320 -12.49 39.20 13.73
C THR A 320 -13.30 38.69 12.54
N THR A 321 -14.56 39.09 12.45
CA THR A 321 -15.44 38.80 11.31
C THR A 321 -15.06 39.65 10.09
N ALA A 322 -15.60 39.32 8.92
CA ALA A 322 -15.43 40.12 7.70
C ALA A 322 -15.85 41.59 7.90
N ASN A 323 -16.87 41.84 8.75
CA ASN A 323 -17.37 43.16 9.09
C ASN A 323 -16.58 43.83 10.24
N LYS A 324 -15.35 43.42 10.51
CA LYS A 324 -14.47 43.90 11.58
C LYS A 324 -15.05 43.81 13.00
N LYS A 325 -16.13 43.09 13.22
CA LYS A 325 -16.68 42.82 14.56
C LYS A 325 -15.85 41.77 15.26
N LYS A 326 -15.47 42.03 16.52
CA LYS A 326 -14.81 41.04 17.38
C LYS A 326 -15.86 40.15 18.04
N ILE A 327 -15.64 38.86 17.96
CA ILE A 327 -16.48 37.81 18.58
C ILE A 327 -15.59 36.88 19.40
N SER A 328 -16.15 36.38 20.49
CA SER A 328 -15.53 35.36 21.33
C SER A 328 -16.41 34.11 21.41
N PHE A 329 -15.86 33.06 21.86
CA PHE A 329 -16.55 31.79 22.10
C PHE A 329 -16.05 31.18 23.41
N THR A 330 -16.81 30.26 23.98
CA THR A 330 -16.46 29.54 25.20
C THR A 330 -16.47 28.05 24.95
N SER A 331 -15.91 27.30 25.89
CA SER A 331 -15.93 25.84 25.90
C SER A 331 -16.21 25.33 27.30
N SER A 332 -16.91 24.20 27.36
CA SER A 332 -17.18 23.45 28.58
C SER A 332 -16.26 22.23 28.66
N PHE A 333 -15.93 21.83 29.89
CA PHE A 333 -14.95 20.79 30.16
C PHE A 333 -15.49 19.79 31.17
N GLY A 334 -15.26 18.49 30.92
CA GLY A 334 -15.47 17.41 31.87
C GLY A 334 -14.14 16.73 32.13
N VAL A 335 -13.84 16.50 33.41
CA VAL A 335 -12.58 15.89 33.86
C VAL A 335 -12.86 14.62 34.66
N ALA A 336 -12.16 13.54 34.30
CA ALA A 336 -12.18 12.30 35.09
C ALA A 336 -10.77 11.79 35.32
N GLN A 337 -10.58 11.06 36.44
CA GLN A 337 -9.29 10.51 36.85
C GLN A 337 -9.45 9.07 37.32
N THR A 338 -8.44 8.25 37.12
CA THR A 338 -8.27 6.96 37.77
C THR A 338 -6.88 6.85 38.38
N SER A 339 -6.78 6.26 39.56
CA SER A 339 -5.52 5.96 40.23
C SER A 339 -5.28 4.46 40.43
N ASP A 340 -6.34 3.65 40.43
CA ASP A 340 -6.29 2.26 40.88
C ASP A 340 -6.33 1.26 39.71
N GLY A 341 -6.53 1.73 38.50
CA GLY A 341 -6.65 0.87 37.33
C GLY A 341 -7.87 -0.05 37.32
N ASN A 342 -8.86 0.23 38.15
CA ASN A 342 -10.08 -0.59 38.35
C ASN A 342 -11.11 -0.38 37.23
N ILE A 343 -10.88 0.60 36.33
CA ILE A 343 -11.77 0.93 35.22
C ILE A 343 -11.01 0.81 33.87
N SER A 344 -11.73 0.57 32.81
CA SER A 344 -11.18 0.58 31.47
C SER A 344 -10.94 2.02 30.96
N LEU A 345 -10.13 2.18 29.92
CA LEU A 345 -9.93 3.47 29.27
C LEU A 345 -11.25 4.06 28.73
N ASP A 346 -12.13 3.21 28.21
CA ASP A 346 -13.42 3.65 27.66
C ASP A 346 -14.37 4.11 28.78
N GLU A 347 -14.32 3.49 29.93
CA GLU A 347 -15.07 3.93 31.14
C GLU A 347 -14.55 5.28 31.63
N LEU A 348 -13.24 5.50 31.70
CA LEU A 348 -12.66 6.79 32.10
C LEU A 348 -13.07 7.91 31.10
N ILE A 349 -13.05 7.63 29.82
CA ILE A 349 -13.53 8.57 28.80
C ILE A 349 -15.03 8.85 28.98
N SER A 350 -15.83 7.84 29.24
CA SER A 350 -17.27 7.99 29.50
C SER A 350 -17.56 8.83 30.75
N GLN A 351 -16.77 8.66 31.83
CA GLN A 351 -16.88 9.50 33.03
C GLN A 351 -16.57 10.97 32.70
N ALA A 352 -15.50 11.25 31.92
CA ALA A 352 -15.18 12.61 31.53
C ALA A 352 -16.29 13.23 30.62
N ASP A 353 -16.89 12.45 29.75
CA ASP A 353 -18.02 12.89 28.92
C ASP A 353 -19.25 13.21 29.76
N GLN A 354 -19.54 12.39 30.77
CA GLN A 354 -20.62 12.66 31.71
C GLN A 354 -20.41 13.96 32.48
N GLN A 355 -19.17 14.26 32.91
CA GLN A 355 -18.83 15.52 33.56
C GLN A 355 -18.97 16.72 32.58
N LEU A 356 -18.59 16.55 31.33
CA LEU A 356 -18.83 17.56 30.28
C LEU A 356 -20.33 17.88 30.09
N TYR A 357 -21.16 16.83 30.11
CA TYR A 357 -22.61 17.03 30.06
C TYR A 357 -23.12 17.84 31.26
N TYR A 358 -22.61 17.58 32.50
CA TYR A 358 -22.97 18.40 33.66
C TYR A 358 -22.49 19.84 33.51
N ALA A 359 -21.28 20.09 32.98
CA ALA A 359 -20.79 21.43 32.68
C ALA A 359 -21.71 22.19 31.75
N LYS A 360 -22.17 21.56 30.66
CA LYS A 360 -23.13 22.13 29.74
C LYS A 360 -24.48 22.47 30.40
N LYS A 361 -24.96 21.64 31.33
CA LYS A 361 -26.25 21.87 32.08
C LYS A 361 -26.14 22.98 33.11
N ARG A 362 -24.96 23.20 33.70
CA ARG A 362 -24.74 24.24 34.74
C ARG A 362 -24.50 25.65 34.14
N GLY A 363 -24.74 25.84 32.87
CA GLY A 363 -24.63 27.17 32.24
C GLY A 363 -23.45 27.35 31.33
N ARG A 364 -22.75 26.25 31.00
CA ARG A 364 -21.60 26.26 30.11
C ARG A 364 -20.40 27.04 30.63
N ASN A 365 -19.33 27.16 29.81
CA ASN A 365 -18.09 27.86 30.19
C ASN A 365 -17.58 27.53 31.58
N CYS A 366 -17.60 26.27 31.95
CA CYS A 366 -17.15 25.79 33.26
C CYS A 366 -16.45 24.43 33.13
N VAL A 367 -15.80 24.03 34.20
CA VAL A 367 -15.10 22.73 34.34
C VAL A 367 -15.81 21.95 35.38
N CYS A 368 -16.21 20.69 35.08
CA CYS A 368 -16.82 19.78 36.03
C CYS A 368 -15.98 18.50 36.20
N SER A 369 -15.99 17.97 37.40
CA SER A 369 -15.46 16.66 37.78
C SER A 369 -16.40 15.99 38.77
N GLU A 370 -16.13 14.74 39.16
CA GLU A 370 -16.93 14.03 40.20
C GLU A 370 -16.92 14.74 41.54
N LEU A 371 -15.86 15.48 41.88
CA LEU A 371 -15.71 16.16 43.18
C LEU A 371 -16.20 17.61 43.16
N SER A 372 -16.27 18.24 41.99
CA SER A 372 -16.61 19.65 41.89
C SER A 372 -17.12 20.01 40.49
N CYS A 373 -17.96 21.02 40.47
CA CYS A 373 -18.43 21.59 39.19
C CYS A 373 -18.69 23.10 39.35
#